data_c195438fd97a8cadbc6ff55b34e4abaa
#
_entry.id   c195438fd97a8cadbc6ff55b34e4abaa
#
_cell.length_a   1.000
_cell.length_b   1.000
_cell.length_c   1.000
_cell.angle_alpha   90.00
_cell.angle_beta   90.00
_cell.angle_gamma   90.00
#
_symmetry.space_group_name_H-M   'P 1'
#
loop_
_entity.id
_entity.type
_entity.pdbx_description
1 polymer ?
#
loop_
_entity_poly.entity_id
_entity_poly.type
_entity_poly.pdbx_seq_one_letter_code
_entity_poly.pdbx_strand_id
1 'polypeptide(L)'
;EEDLLNTFLSPEKRNELADKLMEAPVSKSLIEKVISGEASSKEVLTVIKNIVPLSPSDKMQELFKSEPFVKLFSKALISDWSLTPDNLKNSGELSSFYQKLQSQMKGIESLIRSTLSGSDSENISNTAHNINSNIDFMKTLGETFSYLQMPLKLQTQNANADLYVYTQKNKLRQHPEKASVLLHLSMDSLGTFDVYIDKNNNDVNTRFMLNDQSSIDLLKTNSD
;
A
#
# COMPACT_ATOMS: atom_id res chain seq x y z
N GLU A 1 -11.20 -9.04 -2.25
CA GLU A 1 -11.17 -9.22 -3.73
C GLU A 1 -9.74 -9.51 -4.15
N GLU A 2 -9.52 -10.61 -4.86
CA GLU A 2 -8.21 -10.88 -5.48
C GLU A 2 -7.95 -9.83 -6.56
N ASP A 3 -6.75 -9.24 -6.57
CA ASP A 3 -6.30 -8.27 -7.60
C ASP A 3 -6.01 -9.04 -8.90
N LEU A 4 -7.06 -9.49 -9.59
CA LEU A 4 -6.95 -10.19 -10.86
C LEU A 4 -6.52 -9.24 -11.97
N LEU A 5 -5.68 -9.72 -12.90
CA LEU A 5 -5.11 -8.90 -13.98
C LEU A 5 -6.18 -8.27 -14.88
N ASN A 6 -7.33 -8.95 -15.08
CA ASN A 6 -8.42 -8.42 -15.91
C ASN A 6 -9.11 -7.19 -15.31
N THR A 7 -8.91 -6.90 -14.02
CA THR A 7 -9.52 -5.74 -13.36
C THR A 7 -8.78 -4.42 -13.63
N PHE A 8 -7.51 -4.48 -14.07
CA PHE A 8 -6.69 -3.28 -14.27
C PHE A 8 -5.74 -3.31 -15.50
N LEU A 9 -5.58 -4.47 -16.17
CA LEU A 9 -4.85 -4.60 -17.41
C LEU A 9 -5.80 -4.92 -18.57
N SER A 10 -5.69 -4.15 -19.67
CA SER A 10 -6.40 -4.47 -20.90
C SER A 10 -5.89 -5.78 -21.53
N PRO A 11 -6.66 -6.44 -22.41
CA PRO A 11 -6.21 -7.65 -23.11
C PRO A 11 -4.86 -7.50 -23.80
N GLU A 12 -4.61 -6.35 -24.47
CA GLU A 12 -3.34 -6.06 -25.14
C GLU A 12 -2.19 -6.03 -24.15
N LYS A 13 -2.38 -5.40 -23.00
CA LYS A 13 -1.35 -5.31 -21.95
C LYS A 13 -1.08 -6.64 -21.27
N ARG A 14 -2.08 -7.50 -21.14
CA ARG A 14 -1.90 -8.86 -20.65
C ARG A 14 -1.10 -9.72 -21.62
N ASN A 15 -1.38 -9.59 -22.94
CA ASN A 15 -0.60 -10.28 -23.97
C ASN A 15 0.86 -9.79 -23.98
N GLU A 16 1.11 -8.46 -23.91
CA GLU A 16 2.45 -7.90 -23.80
C GLU A 16 3.21 -8.47 -22.58
N LEU A 17 2.55 -8.56 -21.43
CA LEU A 17 3.13 -9.15 -20.21
C LEU A 17 3.41 -10.65 -20.41
N ALA A 18 2.51 -11.39 -21.00
CA ALA A 18 2.67 -12.82 -21.28
C ALA A 18 3.85 -13.08 -22.23
N ASP A 19 3.98 -12.29 -23.30
CA ASP A 19 5.12 -12.39 -24.25
C ASP A 19 6.46 -12.19 -23.54
N LYS A 20 6.56 -11.17 -22.68
CA LYS A 20 7.76 -10.94 -21.87
C LYS A 20 8.05 -12.09 -20.89
N LEU A 21 7.02 -12.69 -20.31
CA LEU A 21 7.16 -13.82 -19.39
C LEU A 21 7.53 -15.12 -20.12
N MET A 22 7.12 -15.30 -21.39
CA MET A 22 7.50 -16.48 -22.18
C MET A 22 9.01 -16.58 -22.47
N GLU A 23 9.72 -15.48 -22.37
CA GLU A 23 11.19 -15.45 -22.54
C GLU A 23 11.93 -15.96 -21.29
N ALA A 24 11.22 -16.25 -20.21
CA ALA A 24 11.75 -16.76 -18.95
C ALA A 24 11.16 -18.16 -18.63
N PRO A 25 11.76 -18.93 -17.70
CA PRO A 25 11.30 -20.27 -17.35
C PRO A 25 9.98 -20.24 -16.55
N VAL A 26 8.90 -19.80 -17.19
CA VAL A 26 7.55 -19.68 -16.63
C VAL A 26 6.67 -20.84 -17.13
N SER A 27 5.79 -21.34 -16.28
CA SER A 27 4.87 -22.41 -16.66
C SER A 27 3.82 -21.93 -17.68
N LYS A 28 3.46 -22.81 -18.63
CA LYS A 28 2.39 -22.52 -19.61
C LYS A 28 1.07 -22.15 -18.94
N SER A 29 0.73 -22.84 -17.84
CA SER A 29 -0.49 -22.57 -17.09
C SER A 29 -0.56 -21.14 -16.55
N LEU A 30 0.58 -20.57 -16.08
CA LEU A 30 0.58 -19.18 -15.64
C LEU A 30 0.45 -18.22 -16.83
N ILE A 31 1.10 -18.50 -17.96
CA ILE A 31 0.96 -17.68 -19.16
C ILE A 31 -0.52 -17.63 -19.63
N GLU A 32 -1.20 -18.77 -19.65
CA GLU A 32 -2.62 -18.85 -19.98
C GLU A 32 -3.49 -18.02 -19.03
N LYS A 33 -3.23 -18.09 -17.72
CA LYS A 33 -3.91 -17.28 -16.70
C LYS A 33 -3.61 -15.78 -16.84
N VAL A 34 -2.40 -15.39 -17.25
CA VAL A 34 -2.05 -13.99 -17.52
C VAL A 34 -2.85 -13.48 -18.72
N ILE A 35 -2.91 -14.23 -19.82
CA ILE A 35 -3.64 -13.88 -21.03
C ILE A 35 -5.16 -13.76 -20.74
N SER A 36 -5.75 -14.74 -20.05
CA SER A 36 -7.17 -14.71 -19.66
C SER A 36 -7.48 -13.61 -18.64
N GLY A 37 -6.45 -13.19 -17.86
CA GLY A 37 -6.58 -12.21 -16.78
C GLY A 37 -7.06 -12.81 -15.46
N GLU A 38 -7.02 -14.12 -15.32
CA GLU A 38 -7.38 -14.87 -14.11
C GLU A 38 -6.22 -14.97 -13.10
N ALA A 39 -4.98 -14.65 -13.51
CA ALA A 39 -3.87 -14.55 -12.60
C ALA A 39 -4.03 -13.35 -11.67
N SER A 40 -3.67 -13.51 -10.38
CA SER A 40 -3.56 -12.38 -9.46
C SER A 40 -2.19 -11.69 -9.57
N SER A 41 -2.13 -10.40 -9.25
CA SER A 41 -0.87 -9.64 -9.17
C SER A 41 0.17 -10.35 -8.31
N LYS A 42 -0.25 -10.90 -7.18
CA LYS A 42 0.61 -11.61 -6.23
C LYS A 42 1.17 -12.92 -6.82
N GLU A 43 0.34 -13.68 -7.53
CA GLU A 43 0.76 -14.93 -8.19
C GLU A 43 1.85 -14.64 -9.21
N VAL A 44 1.65 -13.65 -10.08
CA VAL A 44 2.62 -13.28 -11.12
C VAL A 44 3.92 -12.75 -10.51
N LEU A 45 3.85 -11.84 -9.53
CA LEU A 45 5.05 -11.30 -8.88
C LEU A 45 5.84 -12.36 -8.11
N THR A 46 5.15 -13.34 -7.50
CA THR A 46 5.82 -14.45 -6.83
C THR A 46 6.64 -15.28 -7.81
N VAL A 47 6.09 -15.55 -8.99
CA VAL A 47 6.83 -16.28 -10.04
C VAL A 47 7.98 -15.43 -10.56
N ILE A 48 7.77 -14.15 -10.86
CA ILE A 48 8.83 -13.24 -11.33
C ILE A 48 9.99 -13.21 -10.31
N LYS A 49 9.71 -13.08 -9.02
CA LYS A 49 10.73 -13.14 -7.97
C LYS A 49 11.58 -14.40 -8.02
N ASN A 50 10.97 -15.55 -8.31
CA ASN A 50 11.66 -16.83 -8.34
C ASN A 50 12.48 -17.03 -9.62
N ILE A 51 12.07 -16.45 -10.75
CA ILE A 51 12.76 -16.61 -12.04
C ILE A 51 13.87 -15.58 -12.26
N VAL A 52 13.87 -14.45 -11.58
CA VAL A 52 14.90 -13.39 -11.73
C VAL A 52 16.32 -13.94 -11.62
N PRO A 53 16.67 -14.76 -10.62
CA PRO A 53 18.03 -15.30 -10.51
C PRO A 53 18.40 -16.30 -11.62
N LEU A 54 17.40 -16.81 -12.35
CA LEU A 54 17.54 -17.86 -13.35
C LEU A 54 17.50 -17.33 -14.79
N SER A 55 17.16 -16.04 -14.95
CA SER A 55 16.89 -15.44 -16.26
C SER A 55 18.00 -14.47 -16.67
N PRO A 56 18.26 -14.30 -17.97
CA PRO A 56 19.21 -13.30 -18.47
C PRO A 56 18.82 -11.89 -18.03
N SER A 57 19.80 -11.10 -17.62
CA SER A 57 19.60 -9.75 -17.07
C SER A 57 18.90 -8.79 -18.04
N ASP A 58 19.23 -8.84 -19.34
CA ASP A 58 18.63 -8.02 -20.38
C ASP A 58 17.13 -8.28 -20.52
N LYS A 59 16.71 -9.55 -20.47
CA LYS A 59 15.32 -9.95 -20.55
C LYS A 59 14.50 -9.48 -19.33
N MET A 60 15.10 -9.59 -18.15
CA MET A 60 14.47 -9.07 -16.93
C MET A 60 14.38 -7.54 -16.93
N GLN A 61 15.38 -6.84 -17.49
CA GLN A 61 15.29 -5.39 -17.66
C GLN A 61 14.13 -4.98 -18.58
N GLU A 62 13.95 -5.66 -19.71
CA GLU A 62 12.83 -5.41 -20.61
C GLU A 62 11.49 -5.66 -19.95
N LEU A 63 11.36 -6.73 -19.17
CA LEU A 63 10.15 -7.00 -18.39
C LEU A 63 9.87 -5.87 -17.39
N PHE A 64 10.86 -5.49 -16.58
CA PHE A 64 10.69 -4.49 -15.52
C PHE A 64 10.42 -3.07 -16.05
N LYS A 65 10.87 -2.74 -17.26
CA LYS A 65 10.57 -1.46 -17.92
C LYS A 65 9.24 -1.47 -18.66
N SER A 66 8.59 -2.62 -18.82
CA SER A 66 7.31 -2.71 -19.54
C SER A 66 6.17 -2.05 -18.75
N GLU A 67 5.29 -1.37 -19.46
CA GLU A 67 4.13 -0.71 -18.84
C GLU A 67 3.24 -1.69 -18.07
N PRO A 68 2.91 -2.89 -18.59
CA PRO A 68 2.07 -3.83 -17.87
C PRO A 68 2.73 -4.33 -16.57
N PHE A 69 4.05 -4.49 -16.53
CA PHE A 69 4.75 -4.85 -15.30
C PHE A 69 4.69 -3.71 -14.28
N VAL A 70 4.92 -2.47 -14.69
CA VAL A 70 4.85 -1.30 -13.81
C VAL A 70 3.45 -1.16 -13.20
N LYS A 71 2.40 -1.34 -14.00
CA LYS A 71 1.01 -1.33 -13.50
C LYS A 71 0.74 -2.47 -12.52
N LEU A 72 1.13 -3.70 -12.86
CA LEU A 72 1.01 -4.87 -12.01
C LEU A 72 1.73 -4.68 -10.67
N PHE A 73 2.96 -4.19 -10.73
CA PHE A 73 3.77 -3.96 -9.55
C PHE A 73 3.17 -2.87 -8.64
N SER A 74 2.76 -1.74 -9.23
CA SER A 74 2.11 -0.66 -8.50
C SER A 74 0.81 -1.12 -7.83
N LYS A 75 -0.01 -1.91 -8.54
CA LYS A 75 -1.26 -2.46 -7.99
C LYS A 75 -1.01 -3.38 -6.81
N ALA A 76 -0.04 -4.28 -6.92
CA ALA A 76 0.33 -5.19 -5.84
C ALA A 76 0.91 -4.44 -4.63
N LEU A 77 1.72 -3.40 -4.86
CA LEU A 77 2.24 -2.56 -3.78
C LEU A 77 1.11 -1.87 -3.02
N ILE A 78 0.16 -1.26 -3.71
CA ILE A 78 -0.99 -0.61 -3.08
C ILE A 78 -1.79 -1.63 -2.27
N SER A 79 -2.03 -2.83 -2.81
CA SER A 79 -2.78 -3.88 -2.12
C SER A 79 -2.07 -4.39 -0.86
N ASP A 80 -0.75 -4.61 -0.95
CA ASP A 80 0.07 -5.13 0.17
C ASP A 80 0.42 -4.06 1.21
N TRP A 81 0.42 -2.78 0.81
CA TRP A 81 0.83 -1.65 1.66
C TRP A 81 -0.34 -0.82 2.18
N SER A 82 -1.54 -1.31 2.05
CA SER A 82 -2.72 -0.68 2.61
C SER A 82 -3.23 -1.46 3.82
N LEU A 83 -3.60 -0.73 4.87
CA LEU A 83 -4.26 -1.28 6.04
C LEU A 83 -5.77 -1.26 5.84
N THR A 84 -6.44 -2.33 6.22
CA THR A 84 -7.90 -2.34 6.32
C THR A 84 -8.33 -1.91 7.73
N PRO A 85 -9.54 -1.38 7.92
CA PRO A 85 -10.06 -1.08 9.26
C PRO A 85 -10.03 -2.28 10.20
N ASP A 86 -10.19 -3.51 9.67
CA ASP A 86 -10.13 -4.73 10.46
C ASP A 86 -8.71 -5.05 10.96
N ASN A 87 -7.67 -4.74 10.18
CA ASN A 87 -6.28 -4.90 10.61
C ASN A 87 -5.94 -3.98 11.79
N LEU A 88 -6.57 -2.82 11.89
CA LEU A 88 -6.31 -1.86 12.96
C LEU A 88 -6.92 -2.24 14.32
N LYS A 89 -7.80 -3.25 14.37
CA LYS A 89 -8.40 -3.75 15.62
C LYS A 89 -7.40 -4.44 16.54
N ASN A 90 -6.31 -4.97 15.99
CA ASN A 90 -5.31 -5.71 16.75
C ASN A 90 -4.11 -4.84 17.12
N SER A 91 -3.75 -4.79 18.38
CA SER A 91 -2.54 -4.10 18.84
C SER A 91 -1.29 -4.78 18.25
N GLY A 92 -0.43 -4.02 17.58
CA GLY A 92 0.79 -4.54 16.96
C GLY A 92 0.72 -4.76 15.45
N GLU A 93 -0.47 -4.82 14.83
CA GLU A 93 -0.64 -4.92 13.38
C GLU A 93 0.07 -3.79 12.63
N LEU A 94 0.01 -2.59 13.17
CA LEU A 94 0.66 -1.44 12.61
C LEU A 94 2.19 -1.55 12.62
N SER A 95 2.77 -2.01 13.73
CA SER A 95 4.22 -2.26 13.81
C SER A 95 4.64 -3.36 12.85
N SER A 96 3.85 -4.42 12.76
CA SER A 96 4.06 -5.51 11.80
C SER A 96 3.94 -5.04 10.35
N PHE A 97 3.00 -4.14 10.06
CA PHE A 97 2.85 -3.50 8.76
C PHE A 97 4.12 -2.73 8.35
N TYR A 98 4.65 -1.86 9.22
CA TYR A 98 5.88 -1.12 8.92
C TYR A 98 7.10 -2.04 8.77
N GLN A 99 7.21 -3.10 9.58
CA GLN A 99 8.28 -4.08 9.44
C GLN A 99 8.19 -4.83 8.11
N LYS A 100 6.98 -5.25 7.70
CA LYS A 100 6.72 -5.91 6.42
C LYS A 100 7.09 -4.97 5.26
N LEU A 101 6.64 -3.72 5.30
CA LEU A 101 6.92 -2.70 4.30
C LEU A 101 8.43 -2.50 4.13
N GLN A 102 9.16 -2.33 5.23
CA GLN A 102 10.61 -2.16 5.23
C GLN A 102 11.34 -3.38 4.64
N SER A 103 10.92 -4.59 5.02
CA SER A 103 11.49 -5.83 4.48
C SER A 103 11.26 -5.97 2.97
N GLN A 104 10.07 -5.63 2.49
CA GLN A 104 9.75 -5.65 1.07
C GLN A 104 10.55 -4.63 0.28
N MET A 105 10.70 -3.40 0.80
CA MET A 105 11.53 -2.37 0.15
C MET A 105 13.00 -2.77 0.05
N LYS A 106 13.58 -3.38 1.09
CA LYS A 106 14.95 -3.94 1.04
C LYS A 106 15.05 -5.06 0.00
N GLY A 107 14.03 -5.91 -0.11
CA GLY A 107 13.97 -6.96 -1.14
C GLY A 107 13.93 -6.39 -2.56
N ILE A 108 13.13 -5.36 -2.78
CA ILE A 108 13.04 -4.65 -4.07
C ILE A 108 14.38 -3.98 -4.41
N GLU A 109 14.98 -3.26 -3.46
CA GLU A 109 16.28 -2.62 -3.67
C GLU A 109 17.37 -3.63 -4.05
N SER A 110 17.43 -4.76 -3.34
CA SER A 110 18.37 -5.84 -3.64
C SER A 110 18.15 -6.43 -5.04
N LEU A 111 16.89 -6.68 -5.42
CA LEU A 111 16.52 -7.19 -6.73
C LEU A 111 16.94 -6.22 -7.85
N ILE A 112 16.68 -4.94 -7.68
CA ILE A 112 17.02 -3.88 -8.64
C ILE A 112 18.53 -3.81 -8.82
N ARG A 113 19.30 -3.76 -7.72
CA ARG A 113 20.77 -3.73 -7.77
C ARG A 113 21.38 -4.94 -8.45
N SER A 114 20.75 -6.10 -8.32
CA SER A 114 21.25 -7.34 -8.94
C SER A 114 20.88 -7.49 -10.42
N THR A 115 19.84 -6.77 -10.88
CA THR A 115 19.22 -7.01 -12.20
C THR A 115 19.36 -5.83 -13.15
N LEU A 116 19.30 -4.60 -12.64
CA LEU A 116 19.40 -3.40 -13.44
C LEU A 116 20.79 -2.77 -13.35
N SER A 117 21.23 -2.16 -14.46
CA SER A 117 22.49 -1.44 -14.55
C SER A 117 22.26 -0.01 -15.07
N GLY A 118 23.14 0.93 -14.68
CA GLY A 118 23.10 2.31 -15.16
C GLY A 118 22.16 3.22 -14.37
N SER A 119 21.81 4.38 -14.95
CA SER A 119 21.08 5.48 -14.32
C SER A 119 19.69 5.08 -13.80
N ASP A 120 19.03 4.14 -14.47
CA ASP A 120 17.71 3.65 -14.07
C ASP A 120 17.76 2.88 -12.75
N SER A 121 18.83 2.06 -12.57
CA SER A 121 19.10 1.35 -11.31
C SER A 121 19.34 2.33 -10.15
N GLU A 122 20.10 3.39 -10.39
CA GLU A 122 20.39 4.41 -9.38
C GLU A 122 19.12 5.16 -8.98
N ASN A 123 18.29 5.58 -9.93
CA ASN A 123 17.05 6.29 -9.65
C ASN A 123 16.06 5.46 -8.83
N ILE A 124 15.86 4.19 -9.20
CA ILE A 124 14.95 3.30 -8.47
C ILE A 124 15.54 2.94 -7.11
N SER A 125 16.86 2.70 -7.02
CA SER A 125 17.54 2.43 -5.76
C SER A 125 17.46 3.62 -4.80
N ASN A 126 17.63 4.85 -5.30
CA ASN A 126 17.48 6.07 -4.52
C ASN A 126 16.03 6.25 -4.04
N THR A 127 15.05 5.94 -4.89
CA THR A 127 13.64 5.98 -4.51
C THR A 127 13.33 4.96 -3.41
N ALA A 128 13.81 3.73 -3.53
CA ALA A 128 13.64 2.69 -2.50
C ALA A 128 14.32 3.09 -1.19
N HIS A 129 15.53 3.68 -1.26
CA HIS A 129 16.24 4.20 -0.09
C HIS A 129 15.47 5.34 0.60
N ASN A 130 14.93 6.27 -0.17
CA ASN A 130 14.11 7.37 0.36
C ASN A 130 12.85 6.85 1.04
N ILE A 131 12.17 5.84 0.46
CA ILE A 131 11.00 5.20 1.07
C ILE A 131 11.40 4.53 2.39
N ASN A 132 12.50 3.77 2.43
CA ASN A 132 13.00 3.16 3.67
C ASN A 132 13.31 4.20 4.75
N SER A 133 13.97 5.31 4.37
CA SER A 133 14.27 6.41 5.29
C SER A 133 13.00 7.08 5.83
N ASN A 134 11.98 7.25 4.99
CA ASN A 134 10.68 7.77 5.40
C ASN A 134 9.98 6.81 6.37
N ILE A 135 10.04 5.49 6.12
CA ILE A 135 9.48 4.48 7.02
C ILE A 135 10.17 4.54 8.40
N ASP A 136 11.51 4.62 8.44
CA ASP A 136 12.26 4.73 9.69
C ASP A 136 11.95 6.03 10.43
N PHE A 137 11.82 7.14 9.69
CA PHE A 137 11.38 8.42 10.24
C PHE A 137 9.96 8.32 10.82
N MET A 138 9.01 7.71 10.11
CA MET A 138 7.63 7.51 10.58
C MET A 138 7.57 6.62 11.83
N LYS A 139 8.39 5.56 11.89
CA LYS A 139 8.51 4.73 13.11
C LYS A 139 9.00 5.55 14.30
N THR A 140 10.06 6.35 14.09
CA THR A 140 10.63 7.22 15.13
C THR A 140 9.62 8.30 15.58
N LEU A 141 8.90 8.91 14.63
CA LEU A 141 7.80 9.83 14.95
C LEU A 141 6.72 9.14 15.77
N GLY A 142 6.28 7.94 15.33
CA GLY A 142 5.29 7.15 16.04
C GLY A 142 5.72 6.76 17.47
N GLU A 143 7.02 6.60 17.72
CA GLU A 143 7.56 6.35 19.05
C GLU A 143 7.64 7.61 19.93
N THR A 144 7.98 8.75 19.34
CA THR A 144 8.25 10.00 20.06
C THR A 144 7.02 10.91 20.13
N PHE A 145 6.35 11.07 19.02
CA PHE A 145 5.15 11.89 18.87
C PHE A 145 3.98 10.95 18.55
N SER A 146 2.86 11.14 19.13
CA SER A 146 1.65 10.35 18.85
C SER A 146 1.06 10.70 17.46
N TYR A 147 1.87 10.55 16.41
CA TYR A 147 1.53 10.76 15.01
C TYR A 147 1.78 9.50 14.21
N LEU A 148 0.91 9.22 13.28
CA LEU A 148 0.96 8.03 12.44
C LEU A 148 0.35 8.31 11.08
N GLN A 149 1.04 7.94 10.03
CA GLN A 149 0.52 7.94 8.66
C GLN A 149 0.19 6.52 8.21
N MET A 150 -0.99 6.35 7.64
CA MET A 150 -1.51 5.03 7.25
C MET A 150 -2.14 5.10 5.86
N PRO A 151 -1.67 4.30 4.90
CA PRO A 151 -2.46 4.00 3.72
C PRO A 151 -3.59 3.05 4.11
N LEU A 152 -4.83 3.46 3.87
CA LEU A 152 -6.03 2.67 4.17
C LEU A 152 -6.66 2.13 2.89
N LYS A 153 -7.00 0.86 2.91
CA LYS A 153 -7.84 0.23 1.88
C LYS A 153 -9.26 0.13 2.42
N LEU A 154 -10.13 0.97 1.91
CA LEU A 154 -11.57 0.92 2.18
C LEU A 154 -12.26 0.00 1.17
N GLN A 155 -13.52 -0.38 1.41
CA GLN A 155 -14.24 -1.33 0.55
C GLN A 155 -14.31 -0.87 -0.92
N THR A 156 -14.47 0.42 -1.15
CA THR A 156 -14.69 0.99 -2.50
C THR A 156 -13.54 1.85 -3.01
N GLN A 157 -12.59 2.24 -2.18
CA GLN A 157 -11.52 3.16 -2.55
C GLN A 157 -10.32 3.08 -1.60
N ASN A 158 -9.18 3.62 -2.04
CA ASN A 158 -8.03 3.84 -1.18
C ASN A 158 -8.12 5.22 -0.52
N ALA A 159 -7.52 5.34 0.67
CA ALA A 159 -7.41 6.59 1.41
C ALA A 159 -6.02 6.70 2.04
N ASN A 160 -5.54 7.92 2.18
CA ASN A 160 -4.40 8.20 3.05
C ASN A 160 -4.94 8.81 4.35
N ALA A 161 -4.46 8.30 5.46
CA ALA A 161 -4.88 8.74 6.78
C ALA A 161 -3.67 9.19 7.60
N ASP A 162 -3.76 10.41 8.13
CA ASP A 162 -2.82 10.94 9.10
C ASP A 162 -3.52 10.99 10.47
N LEU A 163 -3.02 10.21 11.42
CA LEU A 163 -3.56 10.13 12.77
C LEU A 163 -2.70 10.94 13.74
N TYR A 164 -3.28 11.93 14.37
CA TYR A 164 -2.66 12.73 15.44
C TYR A 164 -3.31 12.38 16.77
N VAL A 165 -2.54 11.81 17.71
CA VAL A 165 -3.04 11.50 19.05
C VAL A 165 -2.61 12.61 20.00
N TYR A 166 -3.57 13.40 20.48
CA TYR A 166 -3.30 14.52 21.40
C TYR A 166 -3.04 14.06 22.83
N THR A 167 -3.51 12.87 23.18
CA THR A 167 -3.26 12.33 24.52
C THR A 167 -1.83 11.81 24.60
N GLN A 168 -1.07 12.32 25.55
CA GLN A 168 0.31 11.87 25.78
C GLN A 168 0.37 10.36 26.07
N LYS A 169 1.36 9.65 25.48
CA LYS A 169 1.49 8.18 25.60
C LYS A 169 1.45 7.70 27.06
N ASN A 170 2.08 8.41 27.98
CA ASN A 170 2.06 8.06 29.40
C ASN A 170 0.66 8.18 30.03
N LYS A 171 -0.09 9.22 29.64
CA LYS A 171 -1.48 9.40 30.09
C LYS A 171 -2.39 8.34 29.47
N LEU A 172 -2.19 8.00 28.19
CA LEU A 172 -2.95 6.95 27.53
C LEU A 172 -2.73 5.57 28.13
N ARG A 173 -1.49 5.28 28.63
CA ARG A 173 -1.19 4.03 29.35
C ARG A 173 -1.81 3.97 30.75
N GLN A 174 -1.89 5.11 31.42
CA GLN A 174 -2.48 5.21 32.76
C GLN A 174 -4.00 5.29 32.73
N HIS A 175 -4.55 5.92 31.70
CA HIS A 175 -5.97 6.22 31.50
C HIS A 175 -6.39 5.85 30.09
N PRO A 176 -6.43 4.54 29.71
CA PRO A 176 -6.80 4.12 28.35
C PRO A 176 -8.26 4.41 28.01
N GLU A 177 -9.05 4.75 29.03
CA GLU A 177 -10.44 5.20 28.89
C GLU A 177 -10.59 6.63 28.36
N LYS A 178 -9.49 7.42 28.32
CA LYS A 178 -9.49 8.82 27.87
C LYS A 178 -8.49 9.01 26.75
N ALA A 179 -9.00 9.32 25.56
CA ALA A 179 -8.17 9.58 24.38
C ALA A 179 -8.81 10.61 23.48
N SER A 180 -8.00 11.52 22.95
CA SER A 180 -8.43 12.46 21.91
C SER A 180 -7.51 12.33 20.71
N VAL A 181 -8.10 12.14 19.54
CA VAL A 181 -7.37 11.96 18.28
C VAL A 181 -7.98 12.83 17.17
N LEU A 182 -7.13 13.26 16.26
CA LEU A 182 -7.54 13.83 14.98
C LEU A 182 -7.09 12.87 13.88
N LEU A 183 -8.01 12.48 13.05
CA LEU A 183 -7.76 11.70 11.85
C LEU A 183 -7.99 12.58 10.63
N HIS A 184 -6.91 12.88 9.91
CA HIS A 184 -6.98 13.57 8.62
C HIS A 184 -7.07 12.51 7.52
N LEU A 185 -8.11 12.57 6.70
CA LEU A 185 -8.37 11.60 5.63
C LEU A 185 -8.29 12.30 4.27
N SER A 186 -7.56 11.70 3.35
CA SER A 186 -7.55 12.08 1.93
C SER A 186 -8.08 10.91 1.11
N MET A 187 -9.23 11.11 0.47
CA MET A 187 -9.98 10.09 -0.26
C MET A 187 -10.25 10.52 -1.69
N ASP A 188 -10.25 9.57 -2.62
CA ASP A 188 -10.45 9.87 -4.05
C ASP A 188 -11.85 10.45 -4.34
N SER A 189 -12.89 9.98 -3.62
CA SER A 189 -14.28 10.36 -3.90
C SER A 189 -14.82 11.47 -2.99
N LEU A 190 -14.34 11.59 -1.75
CA LEU A 190 -14.83 12.57 -0.76
C LEU A 190 -13.85 13.74 -0.56
N GLY A 191 -12.70 13.72 -1.25
CA GLY A 191 -11.64 14.71 -1.03
C GLY A 191 -11.01 14.58 0.36
N THR A 192 -10.55 15.68 0.92
CA THR A 192 -9.89 15.72 2.23
C THR A 192 -10.86 16.21 3.29
N PHE A 193 -10.85 15.55 4.45
CA PHE A 193 -11.60 15.96 5.62
C PHE A 193 -10.96 15.47 6.91
N ASP A 194 -11.34 16.11 8.02
CA ASP A 194 -10.83 15.79 9.34
C ASP A 194 -11.93 15.15 10.20
N VAL A 195 -11.52 14.17 11.00
CA VAL A 195 -12.39 13.52 11.99
C VAL A 195 -11.75 13.67 13.37
N TYR A 196 -12.33 14.48 14.22
CA TYR A 196 -11.91 14.58 15.62
C TYR A 196 -12.72 13.59 16.45
N ILE A 197 -12.02 12.75 17.20
CA ILE A 197 -12.61 11.72 18.05
C ILE A 197 -12.14 11.95 19.48
N ASP A 198 -13.08 12.07 20.40
CA ASP A 198 -12.84 12.18 21.83
C ASP A 198 -13.52 11.05 22.57
N LYS A 199 -12.74 10.24 23.27
CA LYS A 199 -13.20 9.14 24.10
C LYS A 199 -13.06 9.49 25.56
N ASN A 200 -14.14 9.33 26.33
CA ASN A 200 -14.17 9.45 27.77
C ASN A 200 -14.99 8.28 28.37
N ASN A 201 -14.31 7.30 28.93
CA ASN A 201 -14.88 6.02 29.35
C ASN A 201 -15.57 5.28 28.19
N ASN A 202 -16.90 5.08 28.29
CA ASN A 202 -17.70 4.44 27.25
C ASN A 202 -18.27 5.44 26.24
N ASP A 203 -18.13 6.73 26.49
CA ASP A 203 -18.65 7.77 25.62
C ASP A 203 -17.60 8.09 24.53
N VAL A 204 -18.03 8.08 23.29
CA VAL A 204 -17.21 8.46 22.13
C VAL A 204 -17.93 9.55 21.38
N ASN A 205 -17.32 10.73 21.34
CA ASN A 205 -17.81 11.86 20.55
C ASN A 205 -16.97 11.98 19.29
N THR A 206 -17.63 11.99 18.15
CA THR A 206 -16.99 12.15 16.85
C THR A 206 -17.49 13.42 16.16
N ARG A 207 -16.55 14.22 15.67
CA ARG A 207 -16.84 15.44 14.91
C ARG A 207 -16.16 15.38 13.55
N PHE A 208 -16.96 15.46 12.50
CA PHE A 208 -16.48 15.52 11.12
C PHE A 208 -16.38 17.00 10.69
N MET A 209 -15.27 17.33 10.06
CA MET A 209 -14.98 18.65 9.50
C MET A 209 -14.73 18.47 8.00
N LEU A 210 -15.72 18.84 7.20
CA LEU A 210 -15.72 18.70 5.74
C LEU A 210 -15.73 20.08 5.10
N ASN A 211 -15.12 20.17 3.91
CA ASN A 211 -14.98 21.43 3.19
C ASN A 211 -16.09 21.69 2.16
N ASP A 212 -16.91 20.67 1.83
CA ASP A 212 -17.96 20.80 0.84
C ASP A 212 -19.31 20.26 1.33
N GLN A 213 -20.39 20.89 0.84
CA GLN A 213 -21.76 20.59 1.28
C GLN A 213 -22.24 19.22 0.79
N SER A 214 -21.79 18.77 -0.38
CA SER A 214 -22.21 17.48 -0.94
C SER A 214 -21.73 16.30 -0.11
N SER A 215 -20.49 16.38 0.38
CA SER A 215 -19.91 15.39 1.30
C SER A 215 -20.62 15.40 2.67
N ILE A 216 -21.03 16.57 3.17
CA ILE A 216 -21.84 16.68 4.40
C ILE A 216 -23.20 16.00 4.23
N ASP A 217 -23.87 16.23 3.12
CA ASP A 217 -25.19 15.67 2.85
C ASP A 217 -25.12 14.14 2.67
N LEU A 218 -24.04 13.65 2.01
CA LEU A 218 -23.78 12.22 1.87
C LEU A 218 -23.58 11.54 3.24
N LEU A 219 -22.78 12.13 4.13
CA LEU A 219 -22.56 11.60 5.47
C LEU A 219 -23.85 11.60 6.30
N LYS A 220 -24.64 12.67 6.26
CA LYS A 220 -25.91 12.73 6.98
C LYS A 220 -26.92 11.68 6.50
N THR A 221 -26.92 11.37 5.21
CA THR A 221 -27.83 10.37 4.62
C THR A 221 -27.47 8.94 5.03
N ASN A 222 -26.19 8.69 5.37
CA ASN A 222 -25.65 7.37 5.71
C ASN A 222 -25.18 7.24 7.17
N SER A 223 -25.56 8.19 8.03
CA SER A 223 -25.22 8.18 9.47
C SER A 223 -26.33 7.55 10.31
N ASP A 224 -26.61 6.25 10.11
CA ASP A 224 -27.49 5.47 11.01
C ASP A 224 -26.67 4.82 12.13
#